data_dcea2a7303b1df460b2442a638bc100d
#
_entry.id   dcea2a7303b1df460b2442a638bc100d
#
_cell.length_a   1.000
_cell.length_b   1.000
_cell.length_c   1.000
_cell.angle_alpha   90.00
_cell.angle_beta   90.00
_cell.angle_gamma   90.00
#
_symmetry.space_group_name_H-M   'P 1'
#
loop_
_entity.id
_entity.type
_entity.pdbx_description
1 polymer ?
#
loop_
_entity_poly.entity_id
_entity_poly.type
_entity_poly.pdbx_seq_one_letter_code
_entity_poly.pdbx_strand_id
1 'polypeptide(L)'
;MRDKIVAFQFMFLLVCIGSPSLYAQTDSLPAISTSASVDLMSRYIWRGQEYGQASSIQPAMSATWKDFTIGAWGAYKLTGAGVQETDLYLSKTIGHLTFAIWDYWNFCDTTSTDFFNYNQKTTAHLLEAQVLISGGENLPFNLLGSYLFYGADPSKSIYLELQYQYSAGSTELQFFSGFQAKGEYYGQNSTFVNLGCTMIKTIDVTDRWCLPVSLSFTVNPSQKSTYLVAGITL
;
A
#
# COMPACT_ATOMS: atom_id res chain seq x y z
N MET A 1 -10.23 9.38 28.62
CA MET A 1 -10.58 9.48 27.21
C MET A 1 -9.26 9.47 26.46
N ARG A 2 -8.96 8.38 25.77
CA ARG A 2 -7.72 8.25 24.99
C ARG A 2 -8.07 8.62 23.57
N ASP A 3 -7.52 9.74 23.11
CA ASP A 3 -7.63 10.16 21.73
C ASP A 3 -6.89 9.16 20.83
N LYS A 4 -7.66 8.32 20.14
CA LYS A 4 -7.12 7.43 19.12
C LYS A 4 -6.91 8.23 17.87
N ILE A 5 -5.68 8.61 17.59
CA ILE A 5 -5.28 9.15 16.29
C ILE A 5 -5.36 7.98 15.30
N VAL A 6 -6.40 7.98 14.48
CA VAL A 6 -6.55 7.04 13.37
C VAL A 6 -5.68 7.55 12.23
N ALA A 7 -4.48 7.00 12.09
CA ALA A 7 -3.66 7.22 10.91
C ALA A 7 -4.23 6.39 9.76
N PHE A 8 -4.76 7.04 8.75
CA PHE A 8 -5.32 6.44 7.55
C PHE A 8 -4.20 5.94 6.63
N GLN A 9 -4.22 4.67 6.34
CA GLN A 9 -3.22 4.03 5.51
C GLN A 9 -3.77 3.68 4.12
N PHE A 10 -3.05 4.14 3.10
CA PHE A 10 -3.06 3.51 1.79
C PHE A 10 -2.77 2.02 1.97
N MET A 11 -3.32 1.18 1.09
CA MET A 11 -3.34 -0.28 1.13
C MET A 11 -1.95 -0.94 1.06
N PHE A 12 -1.05 -0.45 1.87
CA PHE A 12 0.06 -1.15 2.47
C PHE A 12 -0.19 -1.09 3.94
N LEU A 13 -0.39 -2.25 4.54
CA LEU A 13 -0.68 -2.40 5.95
C LEU A 13 0.50 -1.90 6.79
N LEU A 14 0.64 -0.58 6.93
CA LEU A 14 1.51 -0.02 7.94
C LEU A 14 0.70 0.08 9.24
N VAL A 15 0.69 -0.95 10.02
CA VAL A 15 0.26 -0.85 11.42
C VAL A 15 1.33 -0.05 12.15
N CYS A 16 1.12 1.27 12.28
CA CYS A 16 1.94 2.09 13.15
C CYS A 16 1.73 1.65 14.59
N ILE A 17 2.62 0.80 15.09
CA ILE A 17 2.73 0.57 16.53
C ILE A 17 3.24 1.89 17.14
N GLY A 18 2.33 2.65 17.76
CA GLY A 18 2.67 3.90 18.43
C GLY A 18 3.67 3.64 19.56
N SER A 19 4.93 3.95 19.33
CA SER A 19 5.89 4.06 20.43
C SER A 19 5.42 5.16 21.39
N PRO A 20 5.45 4.97 22.72
CA PRO A 20 5.08 6.01 23.66
C PRO A 20 6.10 7.15 23.55
N SER A 21 5.72 8.25 22.91
CA SER A 21 6.53 9.47 22.88
C SER A 21 6.49 10.12 24.26
N LEU A 22 7.64 10.24 24.88
CA LEU A 22 7.85 11.13 26.02
C LEU A 22 7.74 12.57 25.52
N TYR A 23 6.62 13.22 25.80
CA TYR A 23 6.42 14.64 25.48
C TYR A 23 7.15 15.52 26.47
N ALA A 24 8.21 16.17 26.02
CA ALA A 24 8.67 17.43 26.61
C ALA A 24 7.89 18.55 25.91
N GLN A 25 7.06 19.26 26.66
CA GLN A 25 6.28 20.39 26.16
C GLN A 25 7.20 21.60 26.01
N THR A 26 7.62 21.89 24.78
CA THR A 26 8.21 23.18 24.40
C THR A 26 7.42 23.70 23.20
N ASP A 27 7.10 25.01 23.19
CA ASP A 27 6.52 25.73 22.04
C ASP A 27 7.44 25.54 20.84
N SER A 28 7.17 24.55 20.02
CA SER A 28 8.08 24.12 18.95
C SER A 28 7.31 23.93 17.66
N LEU A 29 7.99 24.24 16.58
CA LEU A 29 7.63 23.89 15.20
C LEU A 29 6.95 22.52 15.15
N PRO A 30 5.97 22.31 14.27
CA PRO A 30 5.30 21.00 14.16
C PRO A 30 6.36 19.90 14.00
N ALA A 31 6.37 18.98 14.97
CA ALA A 31 7.33 17.89 15.00
C ALA A 31 7.18 17.02 13.75
N ILE A 32 8.31 16.59 13.17
CA ILE A 32 8.33 15.55 12.15
C ILE A 32 8.03 14.22 12.83
N SER A 33 7.01 13.51 12.36
CA SER A 33 6.71 12.14 12.75
C SER A 33 7.35 11.19 11.74
N THR A 34 8.02 10.14 12.21
CA THR A 34 8.63 9.12 11.36
C THR A 34 8.04 7.75 11.65
N SER A 35 7.98 6.89 10.64
CA SER A 35 7.53 5.51 10.74
C SER A 35 8.46 4.60 9.97
N ALA A 36 8.65 3.37 10.47
CA ALA A 36 9.32 2.30 9.75
C ALA A 36 8.66 0.97 10.11
N SER A 37 8.54 0.08 9.13
CA SER A 37 8.02 -1.28 9.32
C SER A 37 8.61 -2.24 8.31
N VAL A 38 8.44 -3.53 8.56
CA VAL A 38 8.81 -4.59 7.61
C VAL A 38 7.70 -5.63 7.59
N ASP A 39 7.11 -5.87 6.43
CA ASP A 39 6.18 -6.97 6.23
C ASP A 39 6.91 -8.19 5.66
N LEU A 40 6.61 -9.38 6.23
CA LEU A 40 6.98 -10.66 5.65
C LEU A 40 5.73 -11.28 5.05
N MET A 41 5.69 -11.38 3.73
CA MET A 41 4.51 -11.80 2.98
C MET A 41 4.76 -13.13 2.25
N SER A 42 3.77 -14.02 2.28
CA SER A 42 3.85 -15.28 1.52
C SER A 42 3.85 -15.06 0.00
N ARG A 43 3.23 -13.99 -0.46
CA ARG A 43 3.19 -13.53 -1.86
C ARG A 43 3.06 -12.02 -1.90
N TYR A 44 3.53 -11.38 -2.97
CA TYR A 44 3.25 -9.98 -3.26
C TYR A 44 2.12 -9.89 -4.30
N ILE A 45 0.95 -9.46 -3.85
CA ILE A 45 -0.22 -9.22 -4.71
C ILE A 45 -0.56 -7.74 -4.67
N TRP A 46 -0.58 -7.09 -5.82
CA TRP A 46 -0.98 -5.70 -5.97
C TRP A 46 -2.11 -5.57 -6.97
N ARG A 47 -3.26 -5.05 -6.53
CA ARG A 47 -4.47 -4.86 -7.35
C ARG A 47 -4.88 -6.11 -8.13
N GLY A 48 -4.83 -7.27 -7.48
CA GLY A 48 -5.19 -8.56 -8.04
C GLY A 48 -4.14 -9.19 -8.96
N GLN A 49 -2.95 -8.61 -9.07
CA GLN A 49 -1.82 -9.15 -9.83
C GLN A 49 -0.71 -9.64 -8.90
N GLU A 50 -0.08 -10.74 -9.25
CA GLU A 50 1.06 -11.31 -8.51
C GLU A 50 2.38 -10.82 -9.09
N TYR A 51 3.23 -10.28 -8.21
CA TYR A 51 4.58 -9.85 -8.52
C TYR A 51 5.61 -10.72 -7.83
N GLY A 52 6.71 -11.03 -8.53
CA GLY A 52 7.83 -11.78 -7.96
C GLY A 52 7.63 -13.30 -7.82
N GLN A 53 6.41 -13.81 -7.81
CA GLN A 53 6.04 -15.24 -7.67
C GLN A 53 6.75 -15.96 -6.51
N ALA A 54 7.03 -15.24 -5.44
CA ALA A 54 7.76 -15.73 -4.28
C ALA A 54 7.29 -15.03 -3.00
N SER A 55 7.67 -15.57 -1.86
CA SER A 55 7.59 -14.86 -0.60
C SER A 55 8.50 -13.64 -0.64
N SER A 56 8.09 -12.55 -0.02
CA SER A 56 8.79 -11.27 -0.05
C SER A 56 8.96 -10.66 1.33
N ILE A 57 10.03 -9.88 1.46
CA ILE A 57 10.22 -8.91 2.53
C ILE A 57 9.88 -7.53 1.99
N GLN A 58 9.02 -6.80 2.69
CA GLN A 58 8.47 -5.52 2.23
C GLN A 58 8.75 -4.43 3.27
N PRO A 59 9.96 -3.80 3.24
CA PRO A 59 10.28 -2.70 4.11
C PRO A 59 9.56 -1.42 3.68
N ALA A 60 9.16 -0.61 4.65
CA ALA A 60 8.58 0.70 4.45
C ALA A 60 9.17 1.71 5.43
N MET A 61 9.31 2.96 4.98
CA MET A 61 9.67 4.07 5.84
C MET A 61 8.97 5.35 5.38
N SER A 62 8.64 6.22 6.32
CA SER A 62 8.05 7.52 5.99
C SER A 62 8.40 8.60 7.02
N ALA A 63 8.28 9.85 6.57
CA ALA A 63 8.34 11.04 7.41
C ALA A 63 7.16 11.96 7.08
N THR A 64 6.44 12.38 8.12
CA THR A 64 5.27 13.26 8.00
C THR A 64 5.56 14.58 8.70
N TRP A 65 5.33 15.67 7.97
CA TRP A 65 5.36 17.03 8.50
C TRP A 65 4.06 17.74 8.18
N LYS A 66 3.30 18.07 9.22
CA LYS A 66 1.91 18.56 9.08
C LYS A 66 1.09 17.55 8.27
N ASP A 67 0.60 17.99 7.09
CA ASP A 67 -0.25 17.21 6.20
C ASP A 67 0.52 16.53 5.06
N PHE A 68 1.84 16.72 4.99
CA PHE A 68 2.70 16.15 3.96
C PHE A 68 3.41 14.91 4.48
N THR A 69 3.42 13.86 3.68
CA THR A 69 4.19 12.64 3.94
C THR A 69 5.07 12.33 2.74
N ILE A 70 6.34 12.10 2.98
CA ILE A 70 7.26 11.48 2.02
C ILE A 70 7.63 10.10 2.53
N GLY A 71 7.73 9.12 1.65
CA GLY A 71 8.11 7.78 2.05
C GLY A 71 8.71 6.96 0.92
N ALA A 72 9.23 5.81 1.33
CA ALA A 72 9.74 4.76 0.47
C ALA A 72 9.14 3.42 0.91
N TRP A 73 8.92 2.56 -0.05
CA TRP A 73 8.49 1.18 0.14
C TRP A 73 9.24 0.28 -0.83
N GLY A 74 9.31 -1.00 -0.54
CA GLY A 74 9.88 -1.97 -1.46
C GLY A 74 9.34 -3.36 -1.27
N ALA A 75 9.49 -4.21 -2.28
CA ALA A 75 9.19 -5.64 -2.24
C ALA A 75 10.36 -6.44 -2.82
N TYR A 76 11.04 -7.14 -1.94
CA TYR A 76 12.20 -7.96 -2.30
C TYR A 76 11.86 -9.44 -2.08
N LYS A 77 11.95 -10.24 -3.14
CA LYS A 77 11.71 -11.68 -3.06
C LYS A 77 12.75 -12.37 -2.21
N LEU A 78 12.33 -13.36 -1.45
CA LEU A 78 13.25 -14.17 -0.62
C LEU A 78 13.91 -15.30 -1.40
N THR A 79 13.28 -15.77 -2.49
CA THR A 79 13.80 -16.88 -3.31
C THR A 79 13.39 -16.72 -4.77
N GLY A 80 14.12 -17.39 -5.67
CA GLY A 80 13.77 -17.47 -7.08
C GLY A 80 14.07 -16.21 -7.88
N ALA A 81 13.87 -16.29 -9.19
CA ALA A 81 13.91 -15.16 -10.11
C ALA A 81 12.55 -14.46 -10.14
N GLY A 82 12.51 -13.19 -10.53
CA GLY A 82 11.26 -12.43 -10.70
C GLY A 82 11.43 -10.94 -10.39
N VAL A 83 10.33 -10.24 -10.52
CA VAL A 83 10.28 -8.79 -10.31
C VAL A 83 10.46 -8.47 -8.83
N GLN A 84 11.21 -7.42 -8.57
CA GLN A 84 11.38 -6.73 -7.29
C GLN A 84 10.99 -5.27 -7.51
N GLU A 85 10.69 -4.55 -6.44
CA GLU A 85 10.15 -3.20 -6.53
C GLU A 85 10.73 -2.31 -5.43
N THR A 86 10.95 -1.04 -5.78
CA THR A 86 11.29 0.03 -4.84
C THR A 86 10.52 1.28 -5.25
N ASP A 87 9.72 1.79 -4.36
CA ASP A 87 8.81 2.91 -4.62
C ASP A 87 9.17 4.11 -3.78
N LEU A 88 8.98 5.28 -4.37
CA LEU A 88 8.98 6.54 -3.65
C LEU A 88 7.62 7.20 -3.77
N TYR A 89 7.19 7.89 -2.72
CA TYR A 89 5.94 8.63 -2.78
C TYR A 89 5.97 9.94 -2.01
N LEU A 90 5.12 10.85 -2.46
CA LEU A 90 4.78 12.08 -1.76
C LEU A 90 3.27 12.18 -1.67
N SER A 91 2.73 12.47 -0.49
CA SER A 91 1.29 12.68 -0.31
C SER A 91 0.99 13.92 0.50
N LYS A 92 -0.25 14.42 0.34
CA LYS A 92 -0.83 15.49 1.15
C LYS A 92 -2.26 15.14 1.52
N THR A 93 -2.58 15.23 2.82
CA THR A 93 -3.93 14.99 3.35
C THR A 93 -4.59 16.31 3.71
N ILE A 94 -5.84 16.51 3.28
CA ILE A 94 -6.67 17.68 3.58
C ILE A 94 -8.05 17.17 3.99
N GLY A 95 -8.33 17.15 5.29
CA GLY A 95 -9.57 16.58 5.82
C GLY A 95 -9.71 15.08 5.44
N HIS A 96 -10.72 14.76 4.68
CA HIS A 96 -10.99 13.39 4.20
C HIS A 96 -10.34 13.05 2.86
N LEU A 97 -9.57 13.96 2.28
CA LEU A 97 -8.94 13.79 0.97
C LEU A 97 -7.43 13.63 1.13
N THR A 98 -6.87 12.58 0.53
CA THR A 98 -5.43 12.41 0.39
C THR A 98 -5.07 12.37 -1.09
N PHE A 99 -4.17 13.23 -1.49
CA PHE A 99 -3.57 13.26 -2.83
C PHE A 99 -2.17 12.66 -2.73
N ALA A 100 -1.78 11.80 -3.66
CA ALA A 100 -0.45 11.24 -3.69
C ALA A 100 0.10 11.13 -5.12
N ILE A 101 1.41 11.20 -5.21
CA ILE A 101 2.19 10.82 -6.40
C ILE A 101 3.11 9.69 -5.97
N TRP A 102 3.07 8.62 -6.72
CA TRP A 102 3.90 7.44 -6.56
C TRP A 102 4.82 7.29 -7.75
N ASP A 103 6.03 6.83 -7.48
CA ASP A 103 7.02 6.37 -8.46
C ASP A 103 7.34 4.90 -8.12
N TYR A 104 6.76 3.99 -8.88
CA TYR A 104 7.01 2.55 -8.79
C TYR A 104 8.18 2.19 -9.68
N TRP A 105 9.24 1.67 -9.12
CA TRP A 105 10.40 1.22 -9.88
C TRP A 105 10.54 -0.30 -9.78
N ASN A 106 10.28 -0.97 -10.90
CA ASN A 106 10.31 -2.41 -11.02
C ASN A 106 11.63 -2.87 -11.66
N PHE A 107 12.28 -3.84 -11.07
CA PHE A 107 13.53 -4.39 -11.56
C PHE A 107 13.59 -5.90 -11.35
N CYS A 108 14.49 -6.58 -12.06
CA CYS A 108 14.73 -8.01 -11.89
C CYS A 108 16.20 -8.37 -12.06
N ASP A 109 16.57 -9.59 -11.68
CA ASP A 109 17.96 -10.05 -11.65
C ASP A 109 18.61 -10.14 -13.05
N THR A 110 17.80 -10.10 -14.11
CA THR A 110 18.25 -10.27 -15.51
C THR A 110 18.27 -8.97 -16.30
N THR A 111 17.79 -7.86 -15.74
CA THR A 111 17.76 -6.54 -16.39
C THR A 111 18.68 -5.56 -15.69
N SER A 112 19.23 -4.60 -16.45
CA SER A 112 19.99 -3.50 -15.88
C SER A 112 19.14 -2.72 -14.89
N THR A 113 19.66 -2.54 -13.68
CA THR A 113 18.99 -1.81 -12.59
C THR A 113 19.42 -0.34 -12.62
N ASP A 114 19.01 0.40 -13.66
CA ASP A 114 19.26 1.85 -13.73
C ASP A 114 18.05 2.62 -13.19
N PHE A 115 18.10 2.91 -11.90
CA PHE A 115 17.10 3.70 -11.20
C PHE A 115 16.90 5.11 -11.77
N PHE A 116 17.91 5.70 -12.38
CA PHE A 116 17.85 7.05 -12.93
C PHE A 116 17.38 7.11 -14.39
N ASN A 117 17.01 5.97 -14.97
CA ASN A 117 16.49 5.92 -16.33
C ASN A 117 15.00 6.28 -16.39
N TYR A 118 14.69 7.55 -16.59
CA TYR A 118 13.32 8.05 -16.83
C TYR A 118 12.99 8.23 -18.32
N ASN A 119 13.74 7.62 -19.24
CA ASN A 119 13.40 7.65 -20.66
C ASN A 119 12.12 6.83 -20.90
N GLN A 120 11.07 7.47 -21.40
CA GLN A 120 9.74 6.86 -21.55
C GLN A 120 9.70 5.56 -22.37
N LYS A 121 10.68 5.33 -23.25
CA LYS A 121 10.73 4.10 -24.08
C LYS A 121 11.45 2.93 -23.40
N THR A 122 12.25 3.20 -22.39
CA THR A 122 13.15 2.20 -21.76
C THR A 122 13.09 2.18 -20.24
N THR A 123 12.29 3.09 -19.64
CA THR A 123 12.14 3.17 -18.18
C THR A 123 11.40 1.96 -17.62
N ALA A 124 11.83 1.51 -16.45
CA ALA A 124 11.09 0.59 -15.61
C ALA A 124 10.24 1.32 -14.54
N HIS A 125 10.27 2.66 -14.54
CA HIS A 125 9.42 3.48 -13.68
C HIS A 125 7.98 3.53 -14.18
N LEU A 126 7.06 3.63 -13.22
CA LEU A 126 5.64 3.82 -13.44
C LEU A 126 5.14 4.90 -12.48
N LEU A 127 4.77 6.07 -13.03
CA LEU A 127 4.31 7.18 -12.20
C LEU A 127 2.77 7.19 -12.13
N GLU A 128 2.26 7.27 -10.91
CA GLU A 128 0.83 7.26 -10.63
C GLU A 128 0.41 8.48 -9.80
N ALA A 129 -0.69 9.11 -10.19
CA ALA A 129 -1.41 10.07 -9.39
C ALA A 129 -2.59 9.38 -8.70
N GLN A 130 -2.76 9.61 -7.39
CA GLN A 130 -3.82 9.00 -6.60
C GLN A 130 -4.64 10.04 -5.84
N VAL A 131 -5.92 9.76 -5.67
CA VAL A 131 -6.83 10.46 -4.76
C VAL A 131 -7.54 9.41 -3.93
N LEU A 132 -7.42 9.53 -2.61
CA LEU A 132 -8.18 8.73 -1.65
C LEU A 132 -9.21 9.62 -0.97
N ILE A 133 -10.45 9.20 -0.97
CA ILE A 133 -11.56 9.79 -0.20
C ILE A 133 -11.84 8.84 0.97
N SER A 134 -11.61 9.34 2.19
CA SER A 134 -11.89 8.59 3.41
C SER A 134 -13.26 8.97 3.98
N GLY A 135 -14.09 8.00 4.33
CA GLY A 135 -15.37 8.24 4.98
C GLY A 135 -15.25 8.63 6.47
N GLY A 136 -14.08 8.42 7.08
CA GLY A 136 -13.85 8.71 8.50
C GLY A 136 -14.55 7.70 9.43
N GLU A 137 -14.66 8.07 10.71
CA GLU A 137 -15.16 7.17 11.77
C GLU A 137 -16.63 6.77 11.59
N ASN A 138 -17.45 7.64 11.01
CA ASN A 138 -18.89 7.43 10.87
C ASN A 138 -19.28 6.70 9.59
N LEU A 139 -18.39 6.62 8.63
CA LEU A 139 -18.61 5.99 7.33
C LEU A 139 -17.40 5.10 6.99
N PRO A 140 -17.43 3.79 7.30
CA PRO A 140 -16.29 2.90 7.17
C PRO A 140 -15.97 2.51 5.71
N PHE A 141 -16.14 3.45 4.78
CA PHE A 141 -15.85 3.30 3.36
C PHE A 141 -14.74 4.25 2.92
N ASN A 142 -13.90 3.75 2.04
CA ASN A 142 -12.90 4.55 1.33
C ASN A 142 -13.08 4.36 -0.17
N LEU A 143 -12.82 5.40 -0.92
CA LEU A 143 -12.78 5.36 -2.37
C LEU A 143 -11.41 5.84 -2.86
N LEU A 144 -10.68 4.95 -3.51
CA LEU A 144 -9.40 5.26 -4.18
C LEU A 144 -9.66 5.44 -5.68
N GLY A 145 -9.14 6.52 -6.24
CA GLY A 145 -8.98 6.70 -7.68
C GLY A 145 -7.51 6.89 -8.01
N SER A 146 -7.03 6.23 -9.07
CA SER A 146 -5.65 6.36 -9.50
C SER A 146 -5.49 6.40 -11.02
N TYR A 147 -4.40 7.04 -11.46
CA TYR A 147 -4.09 7.25 -12.87
C TYR A 147 -2.59 7.07 -13.13
N LEU A 148 -2.25 6.06 -13.90
CA LEU A 148 -0.90 5.83 -14.41
C LEU A 148 -0.62 6.81 -15.54
N PHE A 149 0.13 7.88 -15.27
CA PHE A 149 0.29 8.96 -16.21
C PHE A 149 1.61 8.94 -17.01
N TYR A 150 2.63 8.21 -16.52
CA TYR A 150 3.94 8.11 -17.14
C TYR A 150 4.60 6.76 -16.91
N GLY A 151 5.47 6.34 -17.83
CA GLY A 151 6.35 5.18 -17.69
C GLY A 151 5.84 3.93 -18.39
N ALA A 152 5.98 2.79 -17.71
CA ALA A 152 5.81 1.46 -18.29
C ALA A 152 4.38 1.07 -18.71
N ASP A 153 3.38 1.91 -18.45
CA ASP A 153 2.01 1.71 -18.94
C ASP A 153 1.68 2.64 -20.11
N PRO A 154 1.76 2.17 -21.39
CA PRO A 154 1.41 2.99 -22.55
C PRO A 154 -0.08 3.31 -22.65
N SER A 155 -0.95 2.51 -22.02
CA SER A 155 -2.41 2.66 -22.05
C SER A 155 -2.92 3.71 -21.07
N LYS A 156 -2.07 4.17 -20.15
CA LYS A 156 -2.39 5.16 -19.12
C LYS A 156 -3.64 4.77 -18.35
N SER A 157 -3.54 3.66 -17.65
CA SER A 157 -4.65 3.00 -16.98
C SER A 157 -5.21 3.84 -15.82
N ILE A 158 -6.52 3.73 -15.65
CA ILE A 158 -7.26 4.32 -14.53
C ILE A 158 -7.82 3.17 -13.70
N TYR A 159 -7.56 3.23 -12.41
CA TYR A 159 -8.04 2.26 -11.43
C TYR A 159 -8.90 2.94 -10.37
N LEU A 160 -9.99 2.30 -9.99
CA LEU A 160 -10.90 2.72 -8.93
C LEU A 160 -11.04 1.57 -7.92
N GLU A 161 -11.05 1.87 -6.63
CA GLU A 161 -11.27 0.85 -5.60
C GLU A 161 -12.18 1.37 -4.49
N LEU A 162 -13.23 0.63 -4.22
CA LEU A 162 -14.07 0.81 -3.04
C LEU A 162 -13.58 -0.14 -1.95
N GLN A 163 -13.39 0.40 -0.76
CA GLN A 163 -12.98 -0.35 0.43
C GLN A 163 -14.03 -0.18 1.53
N TYR A 164 -14.28 -1.25 2.29
CA TYR A 164 -15.11 -1.24 3.49
C TYR A 164 -14.32 -1.84 4.64
N GLN A 165 -14.28 -1.15 5.78
CA GLN A 165 -13.55 -1.58 6.97
C GLN A 165 -14.53 -1.92 8.09
N TYR A 166 -14.27 -3.02 8.78
CA TYR A 166 -15.01 -3.46 9.94
C TYR A 166 -14.04 -3.92 11.03
N SER A 167 -14.18 -3.38 12.24
CA SER A 167 -13.32 -3.72 13.38
C SER A 167 -14.14 -4.40 14.47
N ALA A 168 -13.65 -5.54 14.95
CA ALA A 168 -14.24 -6.31 16.04
C ALA A 168 -13.15 -6.73 17.03
N GLY A 169 -13.02 -5.97 18.11
CA GLY A 169 -11.96 -6.18 19.12
C GLY A 169 -10.57 -5.99 18.51
N SER A 170 -9.72 -7.01 18.58
CA SER A 170 -8.37 -7.01 17.99
C SER A 170 -8.32 -7.58 16.56
N THR A 171 -9.47 -7.69 15.89
CA THR A 171 -9.58 -8.19 14.51
C THR A 171 -10.14 -7.08 13.62
N GLU A 172 -9.47 -6.83 12.50
CA GLU A 172 -9.93 -5.92 11.46
C GLU A 172 -10.23 -6.73 10.19
N LEU A 173 -11.33 -6.40 9.54
CA LEU A 173 -11.70 -6.94 8.22
C LEU A 173 -11.76 -5.79 7.24
N GLN A 174 -11.09 -5.94 6.13
CA GLN A 174 -11.10 -4.99 5.03
C GLN A 174 -11.59 -5.70 3.77
N PHE A 175 -12.75 -5.31 3.28
CA PHE A 175 -13.28 -5.76 1.99
C PHE A 175 -12.90 -4.75 0.92
N PHE A 176 -12.56 -5.21 -0.27
CA PHE A 176 -12.17 -4.34 -1.36
C PHE A 176 -12.76 -4.82 -2.69
N SER A 177 -13.04 -3.84 -3.56
CA SER A 177 -13.55 -4.07 -4.91
C SER A 177 -12.87 -3.07 -5.85
N GLY A 178 -11.91 -3.56 -6.64
CA GLY A 178 -11.09 -2.80 -7.55
C GLY A 178 -11.51 -3.01 -9.01
N PHE A 179 -11.63 -1.92 -9.74
CA PHE A 179 -12.10 -1.84 -11.11
C PHE A 179 -11.12 -1.05 -11.98
N GLN A 180 -10.65 -1.64 -13.07
CA GLN A 180 -9.93 -0.92 -14.12
C GLN A 180 -10.95 -0.19 -14.99
N ALA A 181 -11.01 1.16 -14.89
CA ALA A 181 -11.96 1.96 -15.65
C ALA A 181 -11.46 2.27 -17.07
N LYS A 182 -10.12 2.29 -17.26
CA LYS A 182 -9.46 2.55 -18.54
C LYS A 182 -8.12 1.84 -18.58
N GLY A 183 -7.62 1.57 -19.77
CA GLY A 183 -6.31 0.98 -20.02
C GLY A 183 -6.31 -0.54 -19.97
N GLU A 184 -5.11 -1.12 -19.90
CA GLU A 184 -4.91 -2.57 -19.97
C GLU A 184 -3.86 -3.08 -18.96
N TYR A 185 -3.43 -2.25 -18.00
CA TYR A 185 -2.36 -2.60 -17.08
C TYR A 185 -2.78 -3.71 -16.12
N TYR A 186 -4.00 -3.68 -15.60
CA TYR A 186 -4.51 -4.62 -14.61
C TYR A 186 -5.34 -5.76 -15.21
N GLY A 187 -5.84 -5.59 -16.42
CA GLY A 187 -6.69 -6.55 -17.12
C GLY A 187 -7.08 -6.05 -18.52
N GLN A 188 -7.76 -6.89 -19.28
CA GLN A 188 -8.26 -6.50 -20.59
C GLN A 188 -9.53 -5.66 -20.46
N ASN A 189 -9.56 -4.49 -21.11
CA ASN A 189 -10.71 -3.58 -21.10
C ASN A 189 -11.12 -3.09 -19.68
N SER A 190 -12.25 -2.39 -19.61
CA SER A 190 -12.85 -1.95 -18.36
C SER A 190 -13.49 -3.14 -17.64
N THR A 191 -12.94 -3.54 -16.50
CA THR A 191 -13.33 -4.76 -15.78
C THR A 191 -12.94 -4.74 -14.31
N PHE A 192 -13.58 -5.58 -13.51
CA PHE A 192 -13.12 -5.86 -12.15
C PHE A 192 -11.84 -6.69 -12.18
N VAL A 193 -10.85 -6.24 -11.43
CA VAL A 193 -9.50 -6.85 -11.41
C VAL A 193 -9.05 -7.23 -10.00
N ASN A 194 -9.72 -6.72 -8.95
CA ASN A 194 -9.30 -6.91 -7.57
C ASN A 194 -10.51 -6.99 -6.65
N LEU A 195 -10.94 -8.19 -6.30
CA LEU A 195 -12.06 -8.43 -5.39
C LEU A 195 -11.55 -9.25 -4.21
N GLY A 196 -11.87 -8.86 -2.99
CA GLY A 196 -11.40 -9.67 -1.88
C GLY A 196 -11.67 -9.12 -0.49
N CYS A 197 -11.03 -9.79 0.46
CA CYS A 197 -11.10 -9.46 1.87
C CYS A 197 -9.74 -9.74 2.52
N THR A 198 -9.28 -8.83 3.36
CA THR A 198 -8.13 -9.02 4.25
C THR A 198 -8.61 -9.03 5.69
N MET A 199 -8.20 -10.05 6.42
CA MET A 199 -8.35 -10.12 7.87
C MET A 199 -7.00 -9.83 8.53
N ILE A 200 -7.00 -8.94 9.52
CA ILE A 200 -5.82 -8.62 10.31
C ILE A 200 -6.15 -8.92 11.77
N LYS A 201 -5.30 -9.70 12.40
CA LYS A 201 -5.40 -10.03 13.81
C LYS A 201 -4.14 -9.57 14.51
N THR A 202 -4.28 -8.64 15.45
CA THR A 202 -3.18 -8.29 16.34
C THR A 202 -3.10 -9.31 17.47
N ILE A 203 -1.94 -9.96 17.61
CA ILE A 203 -1.66 -10.95 18.62
C ILE A 203 -0.75 -10.31 19.68
N ASP A 204 -1.19 -10.27 20.93
CA ASP A 204 -0.37 -9.83 22.05
C ASP A 204 0.64 -10.94 22.38
N VAL A 205 1.91 -10.72 22.03
CA VAL A 205 3.00 -11.69 22.29
C VAL A 205 3.57 -11.49 23.70
N THR A 206 3.65 -10.23 24.12
CA THR A 206 4.00 -9.83 25.49
C THR A 206 3.20 -8.58 25.88
N ASP A 207 3.27 -8.15 27.14
CA ASP A 207 2.64 -6.90 27.61
C ASP A 207 3.14 -5.64 26.88
N ARG A 208 4.23 -5.74 26.12
CA ARG A 208 4.89 -4.61 25.45
C ARG A 208 5.04 -4.79 23.94
N TRP A 209 4.71 -5.96 23.41
CA TRP A 209 4.89 -6.27 22.00
C TRP A 209 3.70 -7.04 21.44
N CYS A 210 3.16 -6.51 20.35
CA CYS A 210 2.07 -7.10 19.59
C CYS A 210 2.58 -7.46 18.19
N LEU A 211 2.06 -8.54 17.64
CA LEU A 211 2.37 -9.01 16.28
C LEU A 211 1.09 -8.97 15.43
N PRO A 212 0.97 -8.04 14.47
CA PRO A 212 -0.09 -8.09 13.48
C PRO A 212 0.14 -9.25 12.51
N VAL A 213 -0.87 -10.11 12.38
CA VAL A 213 -0.91 -11.21 11.41
C VAL A 213 -2.04 -10.94 10.45
N SER A 214 -1.77 -11.04 9.15
CA SER A 214 -2.74 -10.82 8.10
C SER A 214 -3.00 -12.08 7.29
N LEU A 215 -4.24 -12.21 6.81
CA LEU A 215 -4.65 -13.20 5.84
C LEU A 215 -5.57 -12.52 4.81
N SER A 216 -5.15 -12.52 3.56
CA SER A 216 -5.88 -11.88 2.46
C SER A 216 -6.31 -12.92 1.43
N PHE A 217 -7.58 -12.89 1.06
CA PHE A 217 -8.13 -13.63 -0.07
C PHE A 217 -8.46 -12.64 -1.19
N THR A 218 -7.85 -12.83 -2.36
CA THR A 218 -8.01 -11.96 -3.52
C THR A 218 -8.40 -12.77 -4.74
N VAL A 219 -9.33 -12.23 -5.51
CA VAL A 219 -9.76 -12.76 -6.82
C VAL A 219 -9.53 -11.69 -7.88
N ASN A 220 -8.89 -12.07 -8.99
CA ASN A 220 -8.85 -11.27 -10.20
C ASN A 220 -9.74 -11.94 -11.26
N PRO A 221 -10.97 -11.46 -11.48
CA PRO A 221 -11.90 -12.06 -12.46
C PRO A 221 -11.39 -11.98 -13.90
N SER A 222 -10.68 -10.89 -14.23
CA SER A 222 -10.13 -10.68 -15.58
C SER A 222 -9.04 -11.70 -15.93
N GLN A 223 -8.16 -12.00 -14.98
CA GLN A 223 -7.08 -12.97 -15.15
C GLN A 223 -7.48 -14.39 -14.74
N LYS A 224 -8.71 -14.58 -14.21
CA LYS A 224 -9.22 -15.86 -13.69
C LYS A 224 -8.31 -16.47 -12.61
N SER A 225 -7.72 -15.63 -11.77
CA SER A 225 -6.78 -16.02 -10.72
C SER A 225 -7.32 -15.72 -9.33
N THR A 226 -6.85 -16.52 -8.37
CA THR A 226 -7.17 -16.37 -6.94
C THR A 226 -5.92 -16.52 -6.12
N TYR A 227 -5.83 -15.75 -5.03
CA TYR A 227 -4.67 -15.75 -4.15
C TYR A 227 -5.12 -15.82 -2.70
N LEU A 228 -4.44 -16.62 -1.91
CA LEU A 228 -4.52 -16.62 -0.45
C LEU A 228 -3.15 -16.25 0.07
N VAL A 229 -3.05 -15.09 0.70
CA VAL A 229 -1.77 -14.49 1.13
C VAL A 229 -1.76 -14.33 2.64
N ALA A 230 -0.73 -14.85 3.27
CA ALA A 230 -0.46 -14.64 4.70
C ALA A 230 0.70 -13.66 4.87
N GLY A 231 0.63 -12.85 5.94
CA GLY A 231 1.67 -11.88 6.27
C GLY A 231 1.80 -11.65 7.77
N ILE A 232 2.96 -11.15 8.17
CA ILE A 232 3.22 -10.59 9.50
C ILE A 232 3.93 -9.25 9.35
N THR A 233 3.65 -8.32 10.24
CA THR A 233 4.28 -6.99 10.30
C THR A 233 5.17 -6.87 11.54
N LEU A 234 6.41 -6.36 11.33
CA LEU A 234 7.43 -6.13 12.36
C LEU A 234 7.72 -4.64 12.52
#